data_46436879d09e0d08e521068c9a2d2bbf
#
_entry.id   46436879d09e0d08e521068c9a2d2bbf
#
_cell.length_a   1.000
_cell.length_b   1.000
_cell.length_c   1.000
_cell.angle_alpha   90.00
_cell.angle_beta   90.00
_cell.angle_gamma   90.00
#
_symmetry.space_group_name_H-M   'P 1'
#
loop_
_entity.id
_entity.type
_entity.pdbx_description
1 polymer ?
#
loop_
_entity_poly.entity_id
_entity_poly.type
_entity_poly.pdbx_seq_one_letter_code
_entity_poly.pdbx_strand_id
1 'polypeptide(L)'
;MKHLLSIALAAIALVATPAMAQTAPSTFTGPRIGATVGFSNDKFIGTQAFTYGAEAGYDVAVGGAVLGVTAEILDNRDITRELALTARAGVRVGSKGLFYVTGGYSNIRTYGVTFDGVRLGVGGELALGKNAYVKLEQRYGNYQYGAHLWQSVIGAGVRF
;
A
#
# COMPACT_ATOMS: atom_id res chain seq x y z
N MET A 1 8.19 -11.87 -18.68
CA MET A 1 6.97 -11.81 -17.87
C MET A 1 6.83 -12.96 -16.86
N LYS A 2 7.20 -14.23 -17.18
CA LYS A 2 7.12 -15.36 -16.23
C LYS A 2 8.05 -15.23 -15.00
N HIS A 3 9.16 -14.51 -15.12
CA HIS A 3 10.15 -14.35 -14.05
C HIS A 3 9.78 -13.30 -12.99
N LEU A 4 8.96 -12.31 -13.32
CA LEU A 4 8.49 -11.28 -12.36
C LEU A 4 7.48 -11.85 -11.37
N LEU A 5 6.64 -12.78 -11.80
CA LEU A 5 5.67 -13.46 -10.93
C LEU A 5 6.38 -14.35 -9.90
N SER A 6 7.50 -14.97 -10.29
CA SER A 6 8.31 -15.82 -9.40
C SER A 6 9.02 -15.02 -8.31
N ILE A 7 9.43 -13.79 -8.62
CA ILE A 7 10.09 -12.89 -7.66
C ILE A 7 9.07 -12.36 -6.64
N ALA A 8 7.85 -12.05 -7.07
CA ALA A 8 6.78 -11.61 -6.16
C ALA A 8 6.36 -12.74 -5.19
N LEU A 9 6.30 -13.98 -5.65
CA LEU A 9 5.98 -15.13 -4.79
C LEU A 9 7.11 -15.44 -3.79
N ALA A 10 8.37 -15.27 -4.21
CA ALA A 10 9.53 -15.46 -3.33
C ALA A 10 9.59 -14.39 -2.22
N ALA A 11 9.18 -13.16 -2.50
CA ALA A 11 9.10 -12.09 -1.49
C ALA A 11 8.03 -12.39 -0.42
N ILE A 12 6.92 -13.02 -0.80
CA ILE A 12 5.88 -13.45 0.15
C ILE A 12 6.35 -14.60 1.04
N ALA A 13 7.14 -15.53 0.50
CA ALA A 13 7.67 -16.66 1.25
C ALA A 13 8.71 -16.25 2.31
N LEU A 14 9.47 -15.19 2.07
CA LEU A 14 10.46 -14.66 3.01
C LEU A 14 9.83 -13.98 4.24
N VAL A 15 8.58 -13.52 4.16
CA VAL A 15 7.85 -12.92 5.29
C VAL A 15 7.15 -13.98 6.16
N ALA A 16 7.04 -15.23 5.68
CA ALA A 16 6.34 -16.31 6.37
C ALA A 16 7.17 -17.02 7.45
N THR A 17 8.44 -16.69 7.64
CA THR A 17 9.19 -17.17 8.81
C THR A 17 8.90 -16.26 9.99
N PRO A 18 8.17 -16.71 11.03
CA PRO A 18 7.97 -15.91 12.22
C PRO A 18 9.33 -15.70 12.87
N ALA A 19 9.85 -14.51 12.80
CA ALA A 19 10.89 -14.09 13.69
C ALA A 19 10.29 -14.12 15.11
N MET A 20 10.57 -15.17 15.85
CA MET A 20 10.26 -15.32 17.27
C MET A 20 11.12 -14.36 18.11
N ALA A 21 11.18 -13.12 17.74
CA ALA A 21 11.63 -12.06 18.62
C ALA A 21 10.36 -11.33 19.08
N GLN A 22 9.68 -11.90 20.05
CA GLN A 22 8.61 -11.23 20.77
C GLN A 22 9.18 -10.07 21.58
N THR A 23 9.39 -8.99 20.93
CA THR A 23 9.33 -7.67 21.55
C THR A 23 7.86 -7.33 21.72
N ALA A 24 7.48 -6.69 22.85
CA ALA A 24 6.10 -6.35 23.21
C ALA A 24 5.25 -5.93 21.99
N PRO A 25 3.96 -6.34 21.94
CA PRO A 25 3.11 -6.08 20.77
C PRO A 25 3.13 -4.59 20.45
N SER A 26 3.75 -4.25 19.34
CA SER A 26 3.79 -2.87 18.90
C SER A 26 2.44 -2.53 18.28
N THR A 27 1.95 -1.34 18.52
CA THR A 27 0.70 -0.81 17.97
C THR A 27 0.62 -0.90 16.43
N PHE A 28 1.75 -1.16 15.76
CA PHE A 28 1.87 -1.17 14.30
C PHE A 28 2.26 -2.53 13.72
N THR A 29 1.98 -3.64 14.42
CA THR A 29 2.28 -5.00 13.96
C THR A 29 1.03 -5.84 13.82
N GLY A 30 1.12 -6.91 13.05
CA GLY A 30 0.06 -7.85 12.81
C GLY A 30 -0.69 -7.67 11.50
N PRO A 31 -1.70 -8.49 11.26
CA PRO A 31 -2.57 -8.37 10.10
C PRO A 31 -3.43 -7.11 10.19
N ARG A 32 -3.68 -6.49 9.05
CA ARG A 32 -4.54 -5.31 8.95
C ARG A 32 -5.42 -5.38 7.72
N ILE A 33 -6.61 -4.81 7.85
CA ILE A 33 -7.53 -4.57 6.75
C ILE A 33 -8.05 -3.15 6.84
N GLY A 34 -8.32 -2.54 5.68
CA GLY A 34 -8.80 -1.17 5.63
C GLY A 34 -9.51 -0.84 4.35
N ALA A 35 -10.15 0.32 4.37
CA ALA A 35 -10.71 0.96 3.20
C ALA A 35 -9.94 2.25 2.89
N THR A 36 -9.87 2.60 1.62
CA THR A 36 -9.17 3.79 1.14
C THR A 36 -10.05 4.58 0.21
N VAL A 37 -9.93 5.90 0.28
CA VAL A 37 -10.53 6.84 -0.67
C VAL A 37 -9.48 7.86 -1.07
N GLY A 38 -9.56 8.39 -2.28
CA GLY A 38 -8.57 9.35 -2.73
C GLY A 38 -8.92 9.99 -4.06
N PHE A 39 -7.97 10.77 -4.53
CA PHE A 39 -8.02 11.40 -5.84
C PHE A 39 -6.76 11.01 -6.60
N SER A 40 -6.96 10.55 -7.82
CA SER A 40 -5.88 10.34 -8.78
C SER A 40 -5.84 11.50 -9.77
N ASN A 41 -4.65 11.96 -10.07
CA ASN A 41 -4.41 13.01 -11.04
C ASN A 41 -3.51 12.42 -12.14
N ASP A 42 -4.08 12.27 -13.33
CA ASP A 42 -3.34 11.87 -14.51
C ASP A 42 -2.83 13.15 -15.22
N LYS A 43 -1.52 13.33 -15.22
CA LYS A 43 -0.90 14.46 -15.90
C LYS A 43 -0.97 14.36 -17.43
N PHE A 44 -1.22 13.19 -17.98
CA PHE A 44 -1.25 12.97 -19.42
C PHE A 44 -2.58 13.40 -20.06
N ILE A 45 -3.69 13.25 -19.33
CA ILE A 45 -5.04 13.61 -19.82
C ILE A 45 -5.63 14.79 -19.03
N GLY A 46 -4.99 15.22 -17.93
CA GLY A 46 -5.44 16.34 -17.11
C GLY A 46 -6.74 16.07 -16.33
N THR A 47 -7.11 14.81 -16.16
CA THR A 47 -8.34 14.41 -15.46
C THR A 47 -8.05 14.06 -14.01
N GLN A 48 -8.92 14.54 -13.13
CA GLN A 48 -8.98 14.09 -11.74
C GLN A 48 -10.08 13.05 -11.60
N ALA A 49 -9.74 11.89 -11.04
CA ALA A 49 -10.70 10.84 -10.76
C ALA A 49 -10.74 10.54 -9.25
N PHE A 50 -11.95 10.41 -8.72
CA PHE A 50 -12.15 9.91 -7.37
C PHE A 50 -11.95 8.39 -7.36
N THR A 51 -11.12 7.90 -6.44
CA THR A 51 -10.81 6.48 -6.27
C THR A 51 -11.25 6.01 -4.89
N TYR A 52 -11.67 4.76 -4.82
CA TYR A 52 -11.99 4.08 -3.57
C TYR A 52 -11.50 2.63 -3.65
N GLY A 53 -11.22 2.05 -2.49
CA GLY A 53 -10.70 0.70 -2.49
C GLY A 53 -10.62 0.06 -1.13
N ALA A 54 -10.09 -1.14 -1.13
CA ALA A 54 -9.82 -1.93 0.06
C ALA A 54 -8.38 -2.42 0.06
N GLU A 55 -7.82 -2.54 1.24
CA GLU A 55 -6.48 -3.07 1.44
C GLU A 55 -6.44 -4.13 2.51
N ALA A 56 -5.51 -5.07 2.35
CA ALA A 56 -5.12 -6.03 3.37
C ALA A 56 -3.60 -6.07 3.45
N GLY A 57 -3.05 -6.18 4.64
CA GLY A 57 -1.61 -6.19 4.83
C GLY A 57 -1.18 -6.90 6.10
N TYR A 58 0.12 -7.08 6.21
CA TYR A 58 0.77 -7.64 7.39
C TYR A 58 2.04 -6.86 7.70
N ASP A 59 2.22 -6.49 8.96
CA ASP A 59 3.36 -5.71 9.42
C ASP A 59 4.11 -6.41 10.55
N VAL A 60 5.42 -6.25 10.55
CA VAL A 60 6.32 -6.75 11.60
C VAL A 60 7.19 -5.61 12.13
N ALA A 61 7.43 -5.61 13.43
CA ALA A 61 8.41 -4.69 14.03
C ALA A 61 9.81 -5.30 13.95
N VAL A 62 10.77 -4.50 13.51
CA VAL A 62 12.19 -4.85 13.48
C VAL A 62 12.94 -3.70 14.17
N GLY A 63 13.22 -3.89 15.46
CA GLY A 63 13.77 -2.80 16.29
C GLY A 63 12.82 -1.60 16.36
N GLY A 64 13.31 -0.43 15.97
CA GLY A 64 12.52 0.82 15.89
C GLY A 64 11.71 0.97 14.61
N ALA A 65 11.94 0.10 13.62
CA ALA A 65 11.29 0.13 12.33
C ALA A 65 10.08 -0.81 12.26
N VAL A 66 9.21 -0.58 11.29
CA VAL A 66 8.10 -1.46 10.92
C VAL A 66 8.26 -1.79 9.45
N LEU A 67 8.26 -3.08 9.13
CA LEU A 67 8.28 -3.59 7.77
C LEU A 67 6.95 -4.28 7.48
N GLY A 68 6.44 -4.18 6.27
CA GLY A 68 5.20 -4.82 5.94
C GLY A 68 4.96 -5.00 4.45
N VAL A 69 3.89 -5.74 4.15
CA VAL A 69 3.38 -5.94 2.80
C VAL A 69 1.90 -5.59 2.76
N THR A 70 1.45 -5.10 1.62
CA THR A 70 0.05 -4.70 1.41
C THR A 70 -0.40 -5.13 0.03
N ALA A 71 -1.53 -5.81 -0.03
CA ALA A 71 -2.31 -5.99 -1.24
C ALA A 71 -3.49 -5.00 -1.22
N GLU A 72 -3.75 -4.35 -2.34
CA GLU A 72 -4.77 -3.33 -2.46
C GLU A 72 -5.52 -3.47 -3.78
N ILE A 73 -6.82 -3.26 -3.72
CA ILE A 73 -7.69 -3.10 -4.87
C ILE A 73 -8.31 -1.71 -4.81
N LEU A 74 -8.14 -0.95 -5.88
CA LEU A 74 -8.74 0.36 -6.08
C LEU A 74 -9.64 0.31 -7.32
N ASP A 75 -10.72 1.05 -7.25
CA ASP A 75 -11.64 1.25 -8.36
C ASP A 75 -11.96 2.74 -8.49
N ASN A 76 -12.38 3.18 -9.65
CA ASN A 76 -12.96 4.49 -9.86
C ASN A 76 -14.27 4.37 -10.65
N ARG A 77 -15.11 5.40 -10.59
CA ARG A 77 -16.41 5.41 -11.27
C ARG A 77 -16.30 5.34 -12.80
N ASP A 78 -15.14 5.64 -13.34
CA ASP A 78 -14.91 5.85 -14.77
C ASP A 78 -14.11 4.74 -15.43
N ILE A 79 -14.19 3.47 -14.92
CA ILE A 79 -13.77 2.27 -15.67
C ILE A 79 -12.33 1.78 -15.36
N THR A 80 -11.70 2.21 -14.30
CA THR A 80 -10.33 1.77 -14.03
C THR A 80 -10.23 0.99 -12.74
N ARG A 81 -9.80 -0.27 -12.83
CA ARG A 81 -9.40 -1.07 -11.67
C ARG A 81 -7.88 -1.06 -11.55
N GLU A 82 -7.38 -0.78 -10.36
CA GLU A 82 -5.98 -0.93 -10.01
C GLU A 82 -5.82 -2.04 -8.97
N LEU A 83 -4.90 -2.97 -9.23
CA LEU A 83 -4.44 -3.97 -8.26
C LEU A 83 -2.98 -3.66 -7.93
N ALA A 84 -2.64 -3.61 -6.66
CA ALA A 84 -1.29 -3.34 -6.22
C ALA A 84 -0.83 -4.30 -5.14
N LEU A 85 0.44 -4.66 -5.21
CA LEU A 85 1.17 -5.37 -4.17
C LEU A 85 2.42 -4.56 -3.82
N THR A 86 2.46 -4.05 -2.61
CA THR A 86 3.54 -3.15 -2.16
C THR A 86 4.17 -3.65 -0.88
N ALA A 87 5.48 -3.45 -0.75
CA ALA A 87 6.19 -3.49 0.52
C ALA A 87 6.15 -2.09 1.16
N ARG A 88 6.19 -2.04 2.49
CA ARG A 88 6.36 -0.79 3.23
C ARG A 88 7.46 -0.90 4.27
N ALA A 89 8.17 0.21 4.49
CA ALA A 89 9.15 0.37 5.54
C ALA A 89 8.89 1.70 6.25
N GLY A 90 8.78 1.68 7.57
CA GLY A 90 8.45 2.86 8.35
C GLY A 90 9.18 2.94 9.67
N VAL A 91 9.14 4.12 10.26
CA VAL A 91 9.67 4.41 11.58
C VAL A 91 8.55 4.92 12.48
N ARG A 92 8.55 4.49 13.72
CA ARG A 92 7.58 4.94 14.72
C ARG A 92 7.91 6.36 15.15
N VAL A 93 6.88 7.20 15.22
CA VAL A 93 6.96 8.59 15.68
C VAL A 93 6.05 8.76 16.89
N GLY A 94 6.66 8.83 18.06
CA GLY A 94 5.92 8.78 19.30
C GLY A 94 5.24 7.42 19.54
N SER A 95 4.18 7.41 20.33
CA SER A 95 3.46 6.19 20.71
C SER A 95 2.36 5.77 19.71
N LYS A 96 1.89 6.69 18.87
CA LYS A 96 0.71 6.50 18.01
C LYS A 96 0.97 6.79 16.53
N GLY A 97 2.12 7.33 16.17
CA GLY A 97 2.47 7.69 14.80
C GLY A 97 3.39 6.68 14.14
N LEU A 98 3.22 6.47 12.84
CA LEU A 98 4.13 5.74 11.96
C LEU A 98 4.30 6.56 10.69
N PHE A 99 5.53 6.92 10.36
CA PHE A 99 5.88 7.48 9.06
C PHE A 99 6.52 6.38 8.21
N TYR A 100 6.10 6.24 6.95
CA TYR A 100 6.54 5.13 6.12
C TYR A 100 6.68 5.50 4.64
N VAL A 101 7.47 4.71 3.94
CA VAL A 101 7.56 4.68 2.49
C VAL A 101 7.02 3.36 1.99
N THR A 102 6.45 3.36 0.78
CA THR A 102 5.96 2.15 0.12
C THR A 102 6.56 2.04 -1.27
N GLY A 103 6.68 0.81 -1.75
CA GLY A 103 7.11 0.54 -3.10
C GLY A 103 6.69 -0.85 -3.55
N GLY A 104 6.30 -0.99 -4.81
CA GLY A 104 5.89 -2.29 -5.32
C GLY A 104 5.32 -2.24 -6.72
N TYR A 105 4.70 -3.35 -7.07
CA TYR A 105 4.05 -3.56 -8.35
C TYR A 105 2.59 -3.10 -8.30
N SER A 106 2.16 -2.49 -9.38
CA SER A 106 0.75 -2.13 -9.59
C SER A 106 0.37 -2.39 -11.04
N ASN A 107 -0.87 -2.82 -11.27
CA ASN A 107 -1.44 -2.87 -12.60
C ASN A 107 -2.78 -2.12 -12.65
N ILE A 108 -2.97 -1.41 -13.73
CA ILE A 108 -4.21 -0.69 -14.02
C ILE A 108 -4.88 -1.36 -15.21
N ARG A 109 -6.16 -1.67 -15.05
CA ARG A 109 -6.97 -2.21 -16.15
C ARG A 109 -8.05 -1.20 -16.54
N THR A 110 -7.97 -0.73 -17.76
CA THR A 110 -8.90 0.25 -18.35
C THR A 110 -9.34 -0.25 -19.73
N TYR A 111 -10.66 -0.26 -20.02
CA TYR A 111 -11.23 -0.68 -21.31
C TYR A 111 -10.71 -2.04 -21.81
N GLY A 112 -10.43 -2.99 -20.90
CA GLY A 112 -9.92 -4.31 -21.26
C GLY A 112 -8.41 -4.38 -21.51
N VAL A 113 -7.71 -3.27 -21.49
CA VAL A 113 -6.23 -3.19 -21.59
C VAL A 113 -5.62 -3.13 -20.18
N THR A 114 -4.55 -3.87 -19.95
CA THR A 114 -3.82 -3.87 -18.68
C THR A 114 -2.48 -3.17 -18.86
N PHE A 115 -2.20 -2.22 -17.99
CA PHE A 115 -0.94 -1.48 -17.92
C PHE A 115 -0.21 -1.89 -16.65
N ASP A 116 0.95 -2.47 -16.80
CA ASP A 116 1.81 -2.87 -15.70
C ASP A 116 2.75 -1.72 -15.33
N GLY A 117 3.03 -1.58 -14.03
CA GLY A 117 3.87 -0.50 -13.55
C GLY A 117 4.43 -0.73 -12.15
N VAL A 118 5.16 0.24 -11.71
CA VAL A 118 5.68 0.35 -10.34
C VAL A 118 5.01 1.52 -9.64
N ARG A 119 4.71 1.34 -8.36
CA ARG A 119 4.14 2.36 -7.49
C ARG A 119 5.06 2.63 -6.31
N LEU A 120 5.33 3.89 -6.06
CA LEU A 120 6.06 4.39 -4.89
C LEU A 120 5.14 5.30 -4.08
N GLY A 121 5.32 5.33 -2.79
CA GLY A 121 4.52 6.20 -1.92
C GLY A 121 5.24 6.59 -0.65
N VAL A 122 4.76 7.67 -0.06
CA VAL A 122 5.13 8.10 1.28
C VAL A 122 3.86 8.36 2.07
N GLY A 123 3.84 8.01 3.34
CA GLY A 123 2.64 8.17 4.14
C GLY A 123 2.89 8.25 5.63
N GLY A 124 1.84 8.67 6.30
CA GLY A 124 1.73 8.66 7.75
C GLY A 124 0.51 7.87 8.19
N GLU A 125 0.65 7.12 9.27
CA GLU A 125 -0.42 6.37 9.90
C GLU A 125 -0.53 6.79 11.36
N LEU A 126 -1.74 6.98 11.85
CA LEU A 126 -2.03 7.29 13.23
C LEU A 126 -2.90 6.18 13.82
N ALA A 127 -2.42 5.56 14.89
CA ALA A 127 -3.18 4.56 15.64
C ALA A 127 -4.28 5.23 16.47
N LEU A 128 -5.50 4.74 16.32
CA LEU A 128 -6.69 5.17 17.05
C LEU A 128 -7.10 4.07 18.04
N GLY A 129 -6.72 4.24 19.30
CA GLY A 129 -6.96 3.22 20.31
C GLY A 129 -6.06 2.00 20.12
N LYS A 130 -6.60 0.80 20.34
CA LYS A 130 -5.82 -0.46 20.32
C LYS A 130 -5.70 -1.07 18.92
N ASN A 131 -6.75 -0.97 18.12
CA ASN A 131 -6.91 -1.75 16.90
C ASN A 131 -7.17 -0.91 15.66
N ALA A 132 -7.73 0.30 15.78
CA ALA A 132 -8.06 1.14 14.62
C ALA A 132 -6.87 2.00 14.19
N TYR A 133 -6.84 2.35 12.94
CA TYR A 133 -5.88 3.32 12.39
C TYR A 133 -6.52 4.19 11.31
N VAL A 134 -5.92 5.35 11.11
CA VAL A 134 -6.13 6.19 9.92
C VAL A 134 -4.78 6.44 9.28
N LYS A 135 -4.77 6.59 7.96
CA LYS A 135 -3.55 6.89 7.20
C LYS A 135 -3.80 7.96 6.14
N LEU A 136 -2.74 8.68 5.84
CA LEU A 136 -2.65 9.56 4.67
C LEU A 136 -1.43 9.12 3.86
N GLU A 137 -1.59 9.00 2.56
CA GLU A 137 -0.53 8.51 1.68
C GLU A 137 -0.54 9.28 0.36
N GLN A 138 0.63 9.74 -0.06
CA GLN A 138 0.87 10.30 -1.37
C GLN A 138 1.62 9.27 -2.20
N ARG A 139 1.12 8.96 -3.40
CA ARG A 139 1.62 7.90 -4.27
C ARG A 139 1.97 8.43 -5.64
N TYR A 140 2.97 7.81 -6.23
CA TYR A 140 3.36 8.01 -7.61
C TYR A 140 3.45 6.66 -8.30
N GLY A 141 2.72 6.49 -9.38
CA GLY A 141 2.75 5.33 -10.25
C GLY A 141 3.41 5.66 -11.59
N ASN A 142 4.26 4.76 -12.04
CA ASN A 142 4.88 4.80 -13.36
C ASN A 142 4.49 3.51 -14.09
N TYR A 143 3.73 3.65 -15.15
CA TYR A 143 3.15 2.54 -15.91
C TYR A 143 3.72 2.50 -17.34
N GLN A 144 3.52 1.38 -18.01
CA GLN A 144 3.91 1.21 -19.40
C GLN A 144 3.36 2.33 -20.28
N TYR A 145 4.03 2.59 -21.39
CA TYR A 145 3.71 3.64 -22.38
C TYR A 145 3.79 5.07 -21.83
N GLY A 146 4.55 5.29 -20.74
CA GLY A 146 4.79 6.63 -20.20
C GLY A 146 3.63 7.22 -19.41
N ALA A 147 2.67 6.42 -19.00
CA ALA A 147 1.59 6.87 -18.13
C ALA A 147 2.09 7.09 -16.69
N HIS A 148 1.85 8.27 -16.15
CA HIS A 148 2.25 8.66 -14.81
C HIS A 148 1.02 9.09 -14.00
N LEU A 149 0.87 8.52 -12.83
CA LEU A 149 -0.28 8.76 -11.97
C LEU A 149 0.15 9.26 -10.59
N TRP A 150 -0.38 10.40 -10.18
CA TRP A 150 -0.27 10.88 -8.81
C TRP A 150 -1.58 10.61 -8.06
N GLN A 151 -1.47 10.04 -6.85
CA GLN A 151 -2.65 9.74 -6.03
C GLN A 151 -2.44 10.27 -4.62
N SER A 152 -3.46 10.97 -4.11
CA SER A 152 -3.57 11.33 -2.69
C SER A 152 -4.66 10.48 -2.07
N VAL A 153 -4.32 9.69 -1.07
CA VAL A 153 -5.20 8.67 -0.50
C VAL A 153 -5.30 8.84 1.01
N ILE A 154 -6.53 8.80 1.50
CA ILE A 154 -6.83 8.67 2.93
C ILE A 154 -7.39 7.27 3.15
N GLY A 155 -6.96 6.60 4.20
CA GLY A 155 -7.44 5.29 4.57
C GLY A 155 -7.79 5.19 6.04
N ALA A 156 -8.66 4.24 6.36
CA ALA A 156 -8.96 3.84 7.72
C ALA A 156 -9.12 2.32 7.77
N GLY A 157 -8.77 1.73 8.90
CA GLY A 157 -8.85 0.29 9.03
C GLY A 157 -8.69 -0.21 10.45
N VAL A 158 -8.61 -1.52 10.54
CA VAL A 158 -8.38 -2.23 11.80
C VAL A 158 -7.18 -3.16 11.68
N ARG A 159 -6.56 -3.40 12.81
CA ARG A 159 -5.38 -4.23 13.01
C ARG A 159 -5.68 -5.28 14.07
N PHE A 160 -5.13 -6.48 13.91
CA PHE A 160 -5.39 -7.64 14.77
C PHE A 160 -4.12 -8.14 15.44
#